data_e399be67d81e51ee3facf88b84786109
#
_entry.id   e399be67d81e51ee3facf88b84786109
#
_cell.length_a   1.000
_cell.length_b   1.000
_cell.length_c   1.000
_cell.angle_alpha   90.00
_cell.angle_beta   90.00
_cell.angle_gamma   90.00
#
_symmetry.space_group_name_H-M   'P 1'
#
loop_
_entity.id
_entity.type
_entity.pdbx_description
1 polymer ?
#
loop_
_entity_poly.entity_id
_entity_poly.type
_entity_poly.pdbx_seq_one_letter_code
_entity_poly.pdbx_strand_id
1 'polypeptide(L)'
;MRIKSTSNLAEHLTLDQGVLWVFEHKIWAINHLRYPDSAPGIATDVLEELMYTLSLLFPLHDAPTTTLLERQDMILTFYGLGDYGRARSTDWARYRYWRAELRQLSALLEEAPHGLQQFWRAGPEQRNLLNLTLFWISGVMVAILTIVSSVCGVLSVKYSMEQRDLALAQLQVALVQVCADESAAARLPQYCG
;
A
#
# COMPACT_ATOMS: atom_id res chain seq x y z
N MET A 1 -10.58 0.77 11.84
CA MET A 1 -11.59 1.62 12.50
C MET A 1 -12.96 1.20 11.98
N ARG A 2 -13.93 1.01 12.84
CA ARG A 2 -15.33 0.77 12.52
C ARG A 2 -16.15 2.00 12.86
N ILE A 3 -17.19 2.27 12.08
CA ILE A 3 -18.14 3.34 12.39
C ILE A 3 -19.42 2.68 12.90
N LYS A 4 -20.02 3.25 13.94
CA LYS A 4 -21.35 2.89 14.42
C LYS A 4 -22.20 4.12 14.58
N SER A 5 -23.48 3.99 14.32
CA SER A 5 -24.45 5.05 14.56
C SER A 5 -24.87 5.09 16.03
N THR A 6 -25.13 6.29 16.54
CA THR A 6 -25.73 6.51 17.85
C THR A 6 -26.85 7.53 17.77
N SER A 7 -27.89 7.33 18.58
CA SER A 7 -28.98 8.30 18.76
C SER A 7 -28.67 9.34 19.85
N ASN A 8 -27.58 9.13 20.60
CA ASN A 8 -27.16 10.04 21.67
C ASN A 8 -26.15 11.06 21.13
N LEU A 9 -26.54 12.36 21.11
CA LEU A 9 -25.68 13.44 20.65
C LEU A 9 -24.40 13.58 21.49
N ALA A 10 -24.44 13.27 22.78
CA ALA A 10 -23.27 13.32 23.64
C ALA A 10 -22.18 12.28 23.30
N GLU A 11 -22.54 11.22 22.60
CA GLU A 11 -21.62 10.18 22.13
C GLU A 11 -21.03 10.48 20.74
N HIS A 12 -21.44 11.57 20.12
CA HIS A 12 -20.95 11.94 18.79
C HIS A 12 -19.44 12.13 18.80
N LEU A 13 -18.76 11.45 17.88
CA LEU A 13 -17.29 11.38 17.76
C LEU A 13 -16.55 10.69 18.89
N THR A 14 -17.26 10.01 19.79
CA THR A 14 -16.61 9.18 20.79
C THR A 14 -15.90 8.00 20.13
N LEU A 15 -14.62 7.83 20.45
CA LEU A 15 -13.81 6.72 19.96
C LEU A 15 -13.58 5.72 21.10
N ASP A 16 -14.16 4.54 20.97
CA ASP A 16 -14.01 3.45 21.93
C ASP A 16 -13.56 2.17 21.22
N GLN A 17 -12.44 1.57 21.68
CA GLN A 17 -11.88 0.30 21.19
C GLN A 17 -11.80 0.21 19.65
N GLY A 18 -11.47 1.32 18.96
CA GLY A 18 -11.39 1.39 17.50
C GLY A 18 -12.74 1.51 16.79
N VAL A 19 -13.82 1.76 17.56
CA VAL A 19 -15.15 2.09 17.07
C VAL A 19 -15.39 3.58 17.23
N LEU A 20 -15.71 4.25 16.12
CA LEU A 20 -16.14 5.66 16.12
C LEU A 20 -17.65 5.72 16.16
N TRP A 21 -18.20 6.35 17.19
CA TRP A 21 -19.63 6.57 17.30
C TRP A 21 -20.03 7.88 16.64
N VAL A 22 -21.01 7.83 15.75
CA VAL A 22 -21.45 9.00 14.99
C VAL A 22 -22.96 9.17 15.11
N PHE A 23 -23.40 10.36 15.45
CA PHE A 23 -24.81 10.70 15.57
C PHE A 23 -25.52 10.56 14.23
N GLU A 24 -26.64 9.79 14.19
CA GLU A 24 -27.31 9.39 12.96
C GLU A 24 -28.49 10.29 12.54
N HIS A 25 -29.10 11.02 13.48
CA HIS A 25 -30.35 11.73 13.23
C HIS A 25 -30.11 13.13 12.59
N LYS A 26 -29.44 13.16 11.43
CA LYS A 26 -29.16 14.42 10.73
C LYS A 26 -30.43 15.18 10.31
N ILE A 27 -31.52 14.48 9.93
CA ILE A 27 -32.80 15.13 9.58
C ILE A 27 -33.35 15.92 10.76
N TRP A 28 -33.29 15.30 11.92
CA TRP A 28 -33.71 15.94 13.14
C TRP A 28 -32.87 17.20 13.40
N ALA A 29 -31.55 17.14 13.26
CA ALA A 29 -30.67 18.28 13.42
C ALA A 29 -30.96 19.39 12.39
N ILE A 30 -31.16 19.04 11.11
CA ILE A 30 -31.51 20.00 10.05
C ILE A 30 -32.85 20.69 10.35
N ASN A 31 -33.87 19.93 10.79
CA ASN A 31 -35.17 20.47 11.11
C ASN A 31 -35.10 21.43 12.30
N HIS A 32 -34.33 21.12 13.33
CA HIS A 32 -34.11 22.01 14.46
C HIS A 32 -33.34 23.29 14.09
N LEU A 33 -32.35 23.19 13.20
CA LEU A 33 -31.68 24.38 12.66
C LEU A 33 -32.61 25.27 11.84
N ARG A 34 -33.59 24.66 11.16
CA ARG A 34 -34.57 25.40 10.31
C ARG A 34 -35.69 25.98 11.14
N TYR A 35 -36.07 25.31 12.23
CA TYR A 35 -37.18 25.70 13.11
C TYR A 35 -36.74 25.66 14.58
N PRO A 36 -35.91 26.61 15.05
CA PRO A 36 -35.32 26.60 16.38
C PRO A 36 -36.33 26.60 17.51
N ASP A 37 -37.53 27.19 17.28
CA ASP A 37 -38.59 27.25 18.30
C ASP A 37 -39.33 25.92 18.51
N SER A 38 -39.12 24.94 17.69
CA SER A 38 -39.85 23.67 17.71
C SER A 38 -39.36 22.67 18.76
N ALA A 39 -38.18 22.88 19.35
CA ALA A 39 -37.66 22.04 20.44
C ALA A 39 -36.70 22.84 21.33
N PRO A 40 -37.20 23.34 22.47
CA PRO A 40 -36.35 23.98 23.46
C PRO A 40 -35.42 22.97 24.09
N GLY A 41 -34.11 23.23 24.07
CA GLY A 41 -33.13 22.43 24.83
C GLY A 41 -31.75 22.21 24.25
N ILE A 42 -31.58 22.32 22.94
CA ILE A 42 -30.25 22.20 22.33
C ILE A 42 -29.90 23.51 21.62
N ALA A 43 -28.72 24.03 21.94
CA ALA A 43 -28.25 25.26 21.35
C ALA A 43 -28.00 25.06 19.84
N THR A 44 -28.36 26.04 19.02
CA THR A 44 -28.23 25.97 17.55
C THR A 44 -26.77 25.86 17.11
N ASP A 45 -25.82 26.44 17.85
CA ASP A 45 -24.39 26.34 17.60
C ASP A 45 -23.86 24.89 17.72
N VAL A 46 -24.40 24.09 18.64
CA VAL A 46 -24.09 22.65 18.74
C VAL A 46 -24.55 21.91 17.48
N LEU A 47 -25.76 22.17 17.01
CA LEU A 47 -26.29 21.53 15.82
C LEU A 47 -25.58 21.99 14.55
N GLU A 48 -25.16 23.25 14.47
CA GLU A 48 -24.32 23.73 13.38
C GLU A 48 -22.97 23.04 13.36
N GLU A 49 -22.32 22.91 14.51
CA GLU A 49 -21.04 22.20 14.62
C GLU A 49 -21.21 20.72 14.28
N LEU A 50 -22.31 20.06 14.69
CA LEU A 50 -22.65 18.71 14.27
C LEU A 50 -22.68 18.59 12.74
N MET A 51 -23.34 19.51 12.04
CA MET A 51 -23.41 19.49 10.58
C MET A 51 -22.04 19.70 9.93
N TYR A 52 -21.17 20.53 10.53
CA TYR A 52 -19.79 20.70 10.08
C TYR A 52 -18.96 19.41 10.28
N THR A 53 -19.12 18.74 11.41
CA THR A 53 -18.40 17.47 11.69
C THR A 53 -18.85 16.36 10.73
N LEU A 54 -20.15 16.23 10.48
CA LEU A 54 -20.68 15.27 9.51
C LEU A 54 -20.19 15.55 8.09
N SER A 55 -20.17 16.82 7.66
CA SER A 55 -19.63 17.23 6.36
C SER A 55 -18.12 16.97 6.24
N LEU A 56 -17.38 17.09 7.34
CA LEU A 56 -15.94 16.79 7.38
C LEU A 56 -15.68 15.30 7.24
N LEU A 57 -16.44 14.47 7.97
CA LEU A 57 -16.26 13.02 8.02
C LEU A 57 -16.77 12.32 6.76
N PHE A 58 -17.91 12.79 6.24
CA PHE A 58 -18.62 12.15 5.12
C PHE A 58 -18.85 13.15 3.98
N PRO A 59 -17.78 13.61 3.31
CA PRO A 59 -17.91 14.51 2.18
C PRO A 59 -18.69 13.83 1.05
N LEU A 60 -19.67 14.50 0.47
CA LEU A 60 -20.43 14.01 -0.65
C LEU A 60 -19.51 13.80 -1.87
N HIS A 61 -19.83 12.80 -2.67
CA HIS A 61 -19.09 12.45 -3.88
C HIS A 61 -17.63 12.03 -3.66
N ASP A 62 -17.23 11.74 -2.41
CA ASP A 62 -15.92 11.19 -2.10
C ASP A 62 -15.96 9.65 -2.23
N ALA A 63 -15.34 9.10 -3.27
CA ALA A 63 -15.38 7.68 -3.56
C ALA A 63 -14.84 6.78 -2.42
N PRO A 64 -13.73 7.11 -1.72
CA PRO A 64 -13.27 6.36 -0.56
C PRO A 64 -14.30 6.31 0.57
N THR A 65 -14.94 7.44 0.87
CA THR A 65 -15.98 7.54 1.92
C THR A 65 -17.21 6.71 1.53
N THR A 66 -17.66 6.80 0.29
CA THR A 66 -18.77 6.01 -0.23
C THR A 66 -18.49 4.51 -0.07
N THR A 67 -17.33 4.05 -0.52
CA THR A 67 -16.93 2.64 -0.39
C THR A 67 -16.85 2.19 1.07
N LEU A 68 -16.40 3.06 1.98
CA LEU A 68 -16.36 2.76 3.42
C LEU A 68 -17.76 2.59 4.00
N LEU A 69 -18.68 3.50 3.67
CA LEU A 69 -20.07 3.47 4.15
C LEU A 69 -20.84 2.28 3.57
N GLU A 70 -20.61 1.93 2.31
CA GLU A 70 -21.18 0.73 1.67
C GLU A 70 -20.74 -0.55 2.39
N ARG A 71 -19.46 -0.68 2.67
CA ARG A 71 -18.91 -1.84 3.40
C ARG A 71 -19.46 -2.01 4.81
N GLN A 72 -19.96 -0.93 5.41
CA GLN A 72 -20.50 -0.93 6.76
C GLN A 72 -22.04 -0.85 6.78
N ASP A 73 -22.68 -0.90 5.61
CA ASP A 73 -24.14 -0.78 5.43
C ASP A 73 -24.71 0.52 6.02
N MET A 74 -23.96 1.61 5.91
CA MET A 74 -24.28 2.91 6.51
C MET A 74 -24.53 4.03 5.48
N ILE A 75 -24.58 3.68 4.19
CA ILE A 75 -24.69 4.68 3.13
C ILE A 75 -26.01 5.49 3.23
N LEU A 76 -27.11 4.83 3.55
CA LEU A 76 -28.41 5.47 3.71
C LEU A 76 -28.44 6.36 4.96
N THR A 77 -27.79 5.95 6.03
CA THR A 77 -27.73 6.70 7.28
C THR A 77 -27.05 8.06 7.08
N PHE A 78 -25.95 8.11 6.34
CA PHE A 78 -25.17 9.34 6.19
C PHE A 78 -25.33 10.04 4.84
N TYR A 79 -25.60 9.32 3.75
CA TYR A 79 -25.75 9.89 2.41
C TYR A 79 -27.19 10.01 1.92
N GLY A 80 -28.13 9.24 2.47
CA GLY A 80 -29.49 9.12 1.96
C GLY A 80 -30.30 10.43 1.86
N LEU A 81 -29.81 11.53 2.45
CA LEU A 81 -30.49 12.82 2.49
C LEU A 81 -29.71 13.95 1.79
N GLY A 82 -28.69 13.59 1.01
CA GLY A 82 -27.91 14.58 0.26
C GLY A 82 -26.93 15.36 1.12
N ASP A 83 -26.57 16.56 0.64
CA ASP A 83 -25.57 17.43 1.24
C ASP A 83 -25.97 17.89 2.65
N TYR A 84 -24.99 18.06 3.53
CA TYR A 84 -25.15 18.63 4.87
C TYR A 84 -25.35 20.14 4.86
N GLY A 85 -25.28 20.79 3.68
CA GLY A 85 -25.43 22.24 3.53
C GLY A 85 -24.30 23.06 4.15
N ARG A 86 -23.15 22.43 4.43
CA ARG A 86 -21.97 23.06 5.03
C ARG A 86 -20.70 22.70 4.25
N ALA A 87 -19.86 23.68 4.03
CA ALA A 87 -18.57 23.46 3.39
C ALA A 87 -17.64 22.70 4.33
N ARG A 88 -16.89 21.73 3.77
CA ARG A 88 -15.84 21.01 4.50
C ARG A 88 -14.79 22.00 5.00
N SER A 89 -14.46 21.96 6.27
CA SER A 89 -13.43 22.81 6.87
C SER A 89 -12.53 22.00 7.78
N THR A 90 -11.22 22.16 7.60
CA THR A 90 -10.18 21.61 8.48
C THR A 90 -9.69 22.64 9.49
N ASP A 91 -10.32 23.82 9.54
CA ASP A 91 -10.00 24.84 10.52
C ASP A 91 -10.57 24.46 11.89
N TRP A 92 -9.69 24.00 12.78
CA TRP A 92 -10.03 23.58 14.13
C TRP A 92 -10.64 24.69 15.00
N ALA A 93 -10.48 25.96 14.63
CA ALA A 93 -11.08 27.08 15.36
C ALA A 93 -12.61 27.10 15.26
N ARG A 94 -13.18 26.46 14.23
CA ARG A 94 -14.63 26.37 14.02
C ARG A 94 -15.31 25.34 14.94
N TYR A 95 -14.53 24.42 15.50
CA TYR A 95 -15.05 23.34 16.34
C TYR A 95 -14.84 23.68 17.81
N ARG A 96 -15.92 23.91 18.53
CA ARG A 96 -15.90 24.24 19.96
C ARG A 96 -16.20 23.01 20.82
N TYR A 97 -17.22 22.26 20.43
CA TYR A 97 -17.75 21.14 21.20
C TYR A 97 -16.97 19.84 20.95
N TRP A 98 -16.68 19.51 19.71
CA TRP A 98 -15.99 18.25 19.34
C TRP A 98 -14.54 18.44 18.85
N ARG A 99 -13.91 19.55 19.24
CA ARG A 99 -12.52 19.85 18.86
C ARG A 99 -11.53 18.82 19.37
N ALA A 100 -11.73 18.31 20.60
CA ALA A 100 -10.83 17.36 21.23
C ALA A 100 -10.91 16.01 20.53
N GLU A 101 -12.12 15.52 20.25
CA GLU A 101 -12.41 14.27 19.56
C GLU A 101 -11.90 14.29 18.12
N LEU A 102 -12.11 15.40 17.41
CA LEU A 102 -11.59 15.57 16.05
C LEU A 102 -10.05 15.59 16.01
N ARG A 103 -9.39 16.22 16.97
CA ARG A 103 -7.92 16.18 17.08
C ARG A 103 -7.41 14.79 17.39
N GLN A 104 -8.06 14.07 18.30
CA GLN A 104 -7.73 12.69 18.60
C GLN A 104 -7.89 11.82 17.35
N LEU A 105 -8.97 12.00 16.60
CA LEU A 105 -9.23 11.27 15.37
C LEU A 105 -8.16 11.60 14.31
N SER A 106 -7.79 12.88 14.12
CA SER A 106 -6.75 13.26 13.17
C SER A 106 -5.39 12.69 13.56
N ALA A 107 -5.02 12.72 14.84
CA ALA A 107 -3.77 12.13 15.31
C ALA A 107 -3.70 10.63 15.03
N LEU A 108 -4.80 9.89 15.23
CA LEU A 108 -4.88 8.46 14.91
C LEU A 108 -4.79 8.18 13.40
N LEU A 109 -5.29 9.09 12.56
CA LEU A 109 -5.20 8.96 11.11
C LEU A 109 -3.82 9.35 10.57
N GLU A 110 -3.14 10.28 11.25
CA GLU A 110 -1.78 10.71 10.95
C GLU A 110 -0.73 9.72 11.46
N GLU A 111 -1.06 8.93 12.47
CA GLU A 111 -0.20 7.87 12.96
C GLU A 111 0.01 6.84 11.84
N ALA A 112 1.13 6.99 11.13
CA ALA A 112 1.46 6.16 9.98
C ALA A 112 1.52 4.68 10.43
N PRO A 113 0.77 3.79 9.80
CA PRO A 113 0.83 2.37 10.13
C PRO A 113 2.24 1.85 9.88
N HIS A 114 2.89 1.30 10.90
CA HIS A 114 4.24 0.80 10.81
C HIS A 114 4.30 -0.52 10.02
N GLY A 115 5.29 -0.64 9.14
CA GLY A 115 5.63 -1.88 8.44
C GLY A 115 4.64 -2.29 7.33
N LEU A 116 4.43 -3.61 7.18
CA LEU A 116 3.62 -4.20 6.11
C LEU A 116 2.15 -3.73 6.12
N GLN A 117 1.62 -3.27 7.25
CA GLN A 117 0.26 -2.71 7.33
C GLN A 117 0.09 -1.43 6.52
N GLN A 118 1.16 -0.64 6.36
CA GLN A 118 1.16 0.55 5.53
C GLN A 118 0.88 0.20 4.06
N PHE A 119 1.46 -0.91 3.58
CA PHE A 119 1.26 -1.40 2.22
C PHE A 119 -0.20 -1.77 1.92
N TRP A 120 -0.88 -2.37 2.90
CA TRP A 120 -2.27 -2.81 2.73
C TRP A 120 -3.31 -1.70 2.92
N ARG A 121 -2.96 -0.63 3.66
CA ARG A 121 -3.86 0.50 3.95
C ARG A 121 -3.64 1.72 3.06
N ALA A 122 -2.55 1.75 2.29
CA ALA A 122 -2.27 2.86 1.38
C ALA A 122 -3.41 3.07 0.38
N GLY A 123 -3.83 4.31 0.23
CA GLY A 123 -4.82 4.71 -0.78
C GLY A 123 -4.34 4.44 -2.21
N PRO A 124 -5.23 4.51 -3.22
CA PRO A 124 -4.88 4.18 -4.60
C PRO A 124 -3.72 5.02 -5.16
N GLU A 125 -3.60 6.28 -4.81
CA GLU A 125 -2.47 7.14 -5.22
C GLU A 125 -1.15 6.69 -4.59
N GLN A 126 -1.16 6.38 -3.30
CA GLN A 126 0.03 5.93 -2.58
C GLN A 126 0.46 4.52 -3.00
N ARG A 127 -0.51 3.65 -3.37
CA ARG A 127 -0.24 2.35 -3.99
C ARG A 127 0.45 2.49 -5.35
N ASN A 128 0.06 3.46 -6.15
CA ASN A 128 0.68 3.70 -7.45
C ASN A 128 2.15 4.12 -7.30
N LEU A 129 2.48 4.99 -6.35
CA LEU A 129 3.87 5.38 -6.05
C LEU A 129 4.70 4.20 -5.52
N LEU A 130 4.13 3.40 -4.60
CA LEU A 130 4.79 2.21 -4.08
C LEU A 130 5.01 1.16 -5.19
N ASN A 131 4.01 0.92 -6.03
CA ASN A 131 4.13 0.01 -7.17
C ASN A 131 5.19 0.49 -8.16
N LEU A 132 5.25 1.79 -8.44
CA LEU A 132 6.28 2.37 -9.30
C LEU A 132 7.67 2.19 -8.69
N THR A 133 7.84 2.44 -7.39
CA THR A 133 9.11 2.26 -6.68
C THR A 133 9.55 0.79 -6.68
N LEU A 134 8.63 -0.15 -6.39
CA LEU A 134 8.90 -1.59 -6.44
C LEU A 134 9.25 -2.05 -7.85
N PHE A 135 8.59 -1.51 -8.88
CA PHE A 135 8.90 -1.79 -10.28
C PHE A 135 10.32 -1.35 -10.63
N TRP A 136 10.74 -0.14 -10.22
CA TRP A 136 12.10 0.34 -10.45
C TRP A 136 13.16 -0.50 -9.71
N ILE A 137 12.93 -0.85 -8.44
CA ILE A 137 13.85 -1.69 -7.66
C ILE A 137 13.98 -3.07 -8.32
N SER A 138 12.88 -3.70 -8.70
CA SER A 138 12.90 -5.01 -9.35
C SER A 138 13.58 -4.95 -10.73
N GLY A 139 13.33 -3.90 -11.52
CA GLY A 139 13.96 -3.69 -12.81
C GLY A 139 15.49 -3.53 -12.70
N VAL A 140 15.97 -2.75 -11.75
CA VAL A 140 17.42 -2.58 -11.48
C VAL A 140 18.04 -3.90 -11.01
N MET A 141 17.40 -4.64 -10.12
CA MET A 141 17.89 -5.96 -9.67
C MET A 141 18.00 -6.95 -10.83
N VAL A 142 17.01 -7.04 -11.69
CA VAL A 142 17.05 -7.91 -12.87
C VAL A 142 18.17 -7.49 -13.82
N ALA A 143 18.36 -6.20 -14.07
CA ALA A 143 19.45 -5.71 -14.91
C ALA A 143 20.83 -6.11 -14.35
N ILE A 144 21.06 -5.94 -13.04
CA ILE A 144 22.32 -6.35 -12.39
C ILE A 144 22.55 -7.86 -12.53
N LEU A 145 21.53 -8.67 -12.25
CA LEU A 145 21.63 -10.15 -12.36
C LEU A 145 21.92 -10.57 -13.80
N THR A 146 21.35 -9.89 -14.79
CA THR A 146 21.59 -10.18 -16.21
C THR A 146 23.05 -9.88 -16.60
N ILE A 147 23.59 -8.76 -16.14
CA ILE A 147 24.98 -8.38 -16.39
C ILE A 147 25.93 -9.41 -15.73
N VAL A 148 25.69 -9.76 -14.46
CA VAL A 148 26.52 -10.77 -13.76
C VAL A 148 26.47 -12.12 -14.47
N SER A 149 25.30 -12.58 -14.88
CA SER A 149 25.14 -13.84 -15.63
C SER A 149 25.86 -13.80 -16.95
N SER A 150 25.82 -12.69 -17.68
CA SER A 150 26.55 -12.54 -18.95
C SER A 150 28.06 -12.60 -18.76
N VAL A 151 28.59 -11.92 -17.74
CA VAL A 151 30.03 -11.96 -17.42
C VAL A 151 30.46 -13.37 -17.02
N CYS A 152 29.70 -14.03 -16.16
CA CYS A 152 29.99 -15.42 -15.77
C CYS A 152 29.94 -16.37 -16.97
N GLY A 153 29.00 -16.18 -17.90
CA GLY A 153 28.91 -16.95 -19.13
C GLY A 153 30.17 -16.80 -20.01
N VAL A 154 30.64 -15.57 -20.23
CA VAL A 154 31.85 -15.32 -21.01
C VAL A 154 33.09 -15.94 -20.34
N LEU A 155 33.24 -15.80 -19.03
CA LEU A 155 34.33 -16.41 -18.29
C LEU A 155 34.28 -17.95 -18.38
N SER A 156 33.11 -18.54 -18.25
CA SER A 156 32.92 -20.01 -18.37
C SER A 156 33.39 -20.53 -19.73
N VAL A 157 33.02 -19.84 -20.81
CA VAL A 157 33.49 -20.20 -22.16
C VAL A 157 35.00 -20.10 -22.29
N LYS A 158 35.61 -19.02 -21.76
CA LYS A 158 37.06 -18.86 -21.79
C LYS A 158 37.77 -20.00 -21.06
N TYR A 159 37.36 -20.32 -19.86
CA TYR A 159 37.94 -21.47 -19.09
C TYR A 159 37.74 -22.79 -19.78
N SER A 160 36.60 -23.03 -20.45
CA SER A 160 36.35 -24.23 -21.22
C SER A 160 37.31 -24.34 -22.42
N MET A 161 37.66 -23.26 -23.08
CA MET A 161 38.64 -23.22 -24.16
C MET A 161 40.05 -23.54 -23.64
N GLU A 162 40.49 -22.93 -22.53
CA GLU A 162 41.78 -23.23 -21.90
C GLU A 162 41.89 -24.73 -21.47
N GLN A 163 40.82 -25.28 -20.89
CA GLN A 163 40.76 -26.71 -20.54
C GLN A 163 40.89 -27.61 -21.77
N ARG A 164 40.27 -27.24 -22.88
CA ARG A 164 40.37 -28.01 -24.13
C ARG A 164 41.83 -27.99 -24.65
N ASP A 165 42.48 -26.86 -24.62
CA ASP A 165 43.87 -26.72 -25.12
C ASP A 165 44.84 -27.51 -24.24
N LEU A 166 44.63 -27.50 -22.91
CA LEU A 166 45.39 -28.36 -22.00
C LEU A 166 45.14 -29.86 -22.24
N ALA A 167 43.91 -30.28 -22.51
CA ALA A 167 43.57 -31.67 -22.83
C ALA A 167 44.24 -32.11 -24.13
N LEU A 168 44.27 -31.24 -25.16
CA LEU A 168 44.98 -31.51 -26.41
C LEU A 168 46.49 -31.66 -26.20
N ALA A 169 47.11 -30.79 -25.38
CA ALA A 169 48.52 -30.88 -25.04
C ALA A 169 48.85 -32.17 -24.29
N GLN A 170 47.98 -32.60 -23.34
CA GLN A 170 48.15 -33.87 -22.64
C GLN A 170 48.03 -35.06 -23.59
N LEU A 171 47.09 -35.00 -24.53
CA LEU A 171 46.95 -36.05 -25.54
C LEU A 171 48.18 -36.19 -26.41
N GLN A 172 48.81 -35.06 -26.83
CA GLN A 172 50.04 -35.07 -27.60
C GLN A 172 51.19 -35.67 -26.83
N VAL A 173 51.35 -35.32 -25.56
CA VAL A 173 52.40 -35.89 -24.71
C VAL A 173 52.18 -37.41 -24.54
N ALA A 174 50.95 -37.85 -24.31
CA ALA A 174 50.61 -39.24 -24.20
C ALA A 174 50.88 -40.04 -25.50
N LEU A 175 50.57 -39.44 -26.65
CA LEU A 175 50.89 -40.06 -27.95
C LEU A 175 52.43 -40.20 -28.14
N VAL A 176 53.21 -39.19 -27.81
CA VAL A 176 54.65 -39.27 -27.90
C VAL A 176 55.23 -40.39 -27.00
N GLN A 177 54.71 -40.52 -25.78
CA GLN A 177 55.10 -41.60 -24.85
C GLN A 177 54.74 -42.97 -25.38
N VAL A 178 53.53 -43.14 -25.94
CA VAL A 178 53.09 -44.41 -26.50
C VAL A 178 53.88 -44.75 -27.76
N CYS A 179 54.22 -43.78 -28.60
CA CYS A 179 55.03 -44.03 -29.80
C CYS A 179 56.52 -44.26 -29.52
N ALA A 180 57.01 -43.90 -28.34
CA ALA A 180 58.39 -44.23 -27.89
C ALA A 180 58.53 -45.72 -27.47
N ASP A 181 57.45 -46.40 -27.20
CA ASP A 181 57.43 -47.82 -26.91
C ASP A 181 57.18 -48.63 -28.23
N GLU A 182 58.24 -49.35 -28.74
CA GLU A 182 58.18 -50.11 -29.97
C GLU A 182 57.03 -51.11 -29.99
N SER A 183 56.70 -51.67 -28.85
CA SER A 183 55.62 -52.67 -28.75
C SER A 183 54.21 -52.04 -28.91
N ALA A 184 54.03 -50.77 -28.44
CA ALA A 184 52.82 -50.04 -28.55
C ALA A 184 52.69 -49.38 -29.91
N ALA A 185 53.80 -48.86 -30.49
CA ALA A 185 53.86 -48.28 -31.83
C ALA A 185 53.37 -49.23 -32.92
N ALA A 186 53.74 -50.50 -32.80
CA ALA A 186 53.30 -51.51 -33.74
C ALA A 186 51.79 -51.83 -33.73
N ARG A 187 51.09 -51.45 -32.63
CA ARG A 187 49.63 -51.58 -32.49
C ARG A 187 48.82 -50.39 -32.98
N LEU A 188 49.48 -49.24 -33.13
CA LEU A 188 48.84 -47.95 -33.47
C LEU A 188 49.59 -47.22 -34.65
N PRO A 189 49.78 -47.89 -35.77
CA PRO A 189 50.60 -47.36 -36.87
C PRO A 189 50.03 -46.04 -37.47
N GLN A 190 48.75 -45.86 -37.36
CA GLN A 190 48.08 -44.65 -37.92
C GLN A 190 48.30 -43.37 -37.10
N TYR A 191 48.87 -43.45 -35.88
CA TYR A 191 49.16 -42.32 -34.97
C TYR A 191 50.65 -42.11 -34.74
N CYS A 192 51.50 -43.10 -35.07
CA CYS A 192 52.93 -43.07 -34.83
C CYS A 192 53.78 -43.08 -36.10
N GLY A 193 53.13 -42.86 -37.28
CA GLY A 193 53.77 -42.79 -38.59
C GLY A 193 54.13 -41.37 -39.03
#